data_fdbfe136ee00ab53aed2cc82d58ffcde
#
_entry.id   fdbfe136ee00ab53aed2cc82d58ffcde
#
_cell.length_a   1.000
_cell.length_b   1.000
_cell.length_c   1.000
_cell.angle_alpha   90.00
_cell.angle_beta   90.00
_cell.angle_gamma   90.00
#
_symmetry.space_group_name_H-M   'P 1'
#
loop_
_entity.id
_entity.type
_entity.pdbx_description
1 polymer ?
#
loop_
_entity_poly.entity_id
_entity_poly.type
_entity_poly.pdbx_seq_one_letter_code
_entity_poly.pdbx_strand_id
1 'polypeptide(L)'
;MNAKRKRQPNAKRRKTSQSLGVRKDKDGVMFTAFYPDAESVQIASDFNRWQPDKNPMKKWKEGIWKVKIPLGEGAYRYRFVVDGQWQHDPHNEATEPNPFNEFNSLIHV
;
A
#
# COMPACT_ATOMS: atom_id res chain seq x y z
N MET A 1 -12.21 -36.44 -5.15
CA MET A 1 -12.09 -35.98 -5.20
C MET A 1 -11.96 -35.19 -4.99
N ASN A 2 -11.96 -35.03 -4.96
CA ASN A 2 -11.72 -34.29 -4.80
C ASN A 2 -11.55 -33.43 -4.47
N ALA A 3 -11.64 -33.35 -4.41
CA ALA A 3 -11.36 -32.59 -4.16
C ALA A 3 -11.12 -31.84 -3.83
N LYS A 4 -11.09 -31.92 -3.75
CA LYS A 4 -10.77 -31.28 -3.49
C LYS A 4 -10.24 -30.55 -3.21
N ARG A 5 -10.09 -30.71 -3.21
CA ARG A 5 -9.51 -30.12 -2.98
C ARG A 5 -9.12 -29.30 -2.85
N LYS A 6 -9.11 -29.32 -2.79
CA LYS A 6 -8.69 -28.60 -2.68
C LYS A 6 -8.44 -27.72 -2.53
N ARG A 7 -8.43 -27.86 -2.40
CA ARG A 7 -8.19 -26.98 -2.27
C ARG A 7 -7.92 -26.28 -1.68
N GLN A 8 -7.81 -26.35 -1.35
CA GLN A 8 -7.50 -25.72 -0.81
C GLN A 8 -7.06 -25.08 -0.30
N PRO A 9 -6.88 -25.36 -0.11
CA PRO A 9 -6.43 -24.63 0.46
C PRO A 9 -6.11 -23.88 0.54
N ASN A 10 -5.92 -23.61 0.34
CA ASN A 10 -5.62 -22.70 0.25
C ASN A 10 -5.96 -21.88 0.58
N ALA A 11 -6.40 -21.90 0.73
CA ALA A 11 -6.91 -21.03 1.12
C ALA A 11 -6.58 -20.53 2.33
N LYS A 12 -6.11 -20.53 3.02
CA LYS A 12 -5.79 -20.11 4.02
C LYS A 12 -4.79 -19.38 4.10
N ARG A 13 -4.02 -19.35 3.58
CA ARG A 13 -3.10 -18.69 3.52
C ARG A 13 -3.38 -17.52 3.05
N ARG A 14 -4.00 -17.26 2.50
CA ARG A 14 -4.32 -16.25 2.01
C ARG A 14 -4.92 -15.41 2.79
N LYS A 15 -5.35 -15.58 3.60
CA LYS A 15 -5.90 -14.88 4.31
C LYS A 15 -5.12 -14.22 5.06
N THR A 16 -4.39 -14.62 5.37
CA THR A 16 -3.55 -14.03 6.03
C THR A 16 -3.05 -13.10 5.30
N SER A 17 -3.13 -13.29 4.24
CA SER A 17 -2.57 -12.46 3.52
C SER A 17 -3.20 -11.24 3.62
N GLN A 18 -2.76 -10.37 4.31
CA GLN A 18 -3.13 -9.04 4.18
C GLN A 18 -2.94 -8.71 2.76
N SER A 19 -3.85 -8.05 2.16
CA SER A 19 -3.68 -7.59 0.82
C SER A 19 -2.71 -6.44 0.86
N LEU A 20 -1.46 -6.71 0.58
CA LEU A 20 -0.46 -5.64 0.51
C LEU A 20 -0.73 -4.78 -0.71
N GLY A 21 -0.37 -3.51 -0.64
CA GLY A 21 -0.64 -2.57 -1.70
C GLY A 21 -1.88 -1.77 -1.42
N VAL A 22 -2.71 -1.57 -2.43
CA VAL A 22 -3.83 -0.66 -2.35
C VAL A 22 -5.13 -1.39 -2.57
N ARG A 23 -6.14 -1.08 -1.76
CA ARG A 23 -7.46 -1.65 -1.95
C ARG A 23 -8.49 -0.56 -1.73
N LYS A 24 -9.42 -0.43 -2.67
CA LYS A 24 -10.49 0.54 -2.54
C LYS A 24 -11.66 -0.09 -1.81
N ASP A 25 -12.33 0.70 -1.00
CA ASP A 25 -13.61 0.31 -0.42
C ASP A 25 -14.51 1.54 -0.36
N LYS A 26 -15.71 1.40 0.19
CA LYS A 26 -16.67 2.47 0.13
C LYS A 26 -16.28 3.66 1.00
N ASP A 27 -15.41 3.46 1.96
CA ASP A 27 -15.03 4.53 2.88
C ASP A 27 -13.72 5.19 2.50
N GLY A 28 -13.04 4.68 1.48
CA GLY A 28 -11.77 5.25 1.10
C GLY A 28 -10.86 4.23 0.47
N VAL A 29 -9.57 4.52 0.52
CA VAL A 29 -8.55 3.66 -0.06
C VAL A 29 -7.64 3.19 1.06
N MET A 30 -7.49 1.89 1.19
CA MET A 30 -6.62 1.31 2.20
C MET A 30 -5.26 1.05 1.59
N PHE A 31 -4.23 1.65 2.17
CA PHE A 31 -2.85 1.38 1.79
C PHE A 31 -2.26 0.45 2.84
N THR A 32 -1.67 -0.64 2.40
CA THR A 32 -1.08 -1.64 3.30
C THR A 32 0.33 -1.96 2.82
N ALA A 33 1.27 -1.91 3.74
CA ALA A 33 2.68 -2.13 3.41
C ALA A 33 3.30 -3.07 4.44
N PHE A 34 4.40 -3.69 4.05
CA PHE A 34 5.11 -4.61 4.93
C PHE A 34 6.54 -4.12 5.10
N TYR A 35 6.84 -3.61 6.27
CA TYR A 35 8.18 -3.11 6.61
C TYR A 35 8.44 -3.47 8.08
N PRO A 36 8.81 -4.73 8.32
CA PRO A 36 8.88 -5.22 9.72
C PRO A 36 9.95 -4.54 10.56
N ASP A 37 11.00 -4.02 9.93
CA ASP A 37 12.08 -3.39 10.66
C ASP A 37 11.98 -1.88 10.73
N ALA A 38 10.93 -1.30 10.16
CA ALA A 38 10.82 0.15 10.13
C ALA A 38 10.33 0.72 11.43
N GLU A 39 10.75 1.92 11.75
CA GLU A 39 10.23 2.66 12.90
C GLU A 39 9.15 3.61 12.47
N SER A 40 9.13 4.04 11.22
CA SER A 40 8.07 4.90 10.72
C SER A 40 7.83 4.62 9.26
N VAL A 41 6.57 4.68 8.85
CA VAL A 41 6.18 4.60 7.46
C VAL A 41 5.13 5.66 7.22
N GLN A 42 5.32 6.44 6.17
CA GLN A 42 4.42 7.53 5.81
C GLN A 42 4.11 7.41 4.34
N ILE A 43 3.07 8.13 3.90
CA ILE A 43 2.74 8.13 2.48
C ILE A 43 2.80 9.57 1.99
N ALA A 44 3.43 9.79 0.86
CA ALA A 44 3.47 11.07 0.20
C ALA A 44 2.81 10.92 -1.15
N SER A 45 1.98 11.88 -1.55
CA SER A 45 1.18 11.72 -2.74
C SER A 45 0.65 13.06 -3.22
N ASP A 46 0.08 13.03 -4.42
CA ASP A 46 -0.68 14.16 -4.95
C ASP A 46 -1.72 14.65 -3.96
N PHE A 47 -2.35 13.73 -3.20
CA PHE A 47 -3.46 14.10 -2.33
C PHE A 47 -3.01 14.82 -1.06
N ASN A 48 -1.71 14.80 -0.73
CA ASN A 48 -1.23 15.52 0.43
C ASN A 48 -0.08 16.46 0.09
N ARG A 49 0.03 16.83 -1.19
CA ARG A 49 1.07 17.74 -1.68
C ARG A 49 2.45 17.20 -1.41
N TRP A 50 2.58 15.90 -1.48
CA TRP A 50 3.84 15.19 -1.28
C TRP A 50 4.48 15.49 0.09
N GLN A 51 3.62 15.66 1.10
CA GLN A 51 4.05 15.91 2.48
C GLN A 51 3.80 14.67 3.32
N PRO A 52 4.83 13.84 3.54
CA PRO A 52 4.63 12.55 4.20
C PRO A 52 4.12 12.68 5.64
N ASP A 53 4.45 13.78 6.31
CA ASP A 53 4.00 13.96 7.69
C ASP A 53 2.48 14.13 7.81
N LYS A 54 1.80 14.36 6.70
CA LYS A 54 0.34 14.49 6.73
C LYS A 54 -0.35 13.15 6.82
N ASN A 55 0.29 12.08 6.37
CA ASN A 55 -0.34 10.76 6.35
C ASN A 55 0.60 9.69 6.87
N PRO A 56 0.83 9.66 8.19
CA PRO A 56 1.60 8.56 8.75
C PRO A 56 0.77 7.28 8.71
N MET A 57 1.41 6.19 8.43
CA MET A 57 0.75 4.89 8.48
C MET A 57 0.83 4.35 9.90
N LYS A 58 -0.13 3.52 10.25
CA LYS A 58 -0.18 2.95 11.59
C LYS A 58 0.45 1.58 11.59
N LYS A 59 1.28 1.35 12.58
CA LYS A 59 1.92 0.06 12.72
C LYS A 59 0.92 -0.96 13.22
N TRP A 60 0.80 -2.01 12.48
CA TRP A 60 -0.04 -3.15 12.83
C TRP A 60 0.91 -4.24 13.31
N LYS A 61 0.41 -5.40 13.61
CA LYS A 61 1.29 -6.47 14.07
C LYS A 61 2.00 -7.11 12.90
N GLU A 62 3.12 -7.76 13.19
CA GLU A 62 3.85 -8.59 12.22
C GLU A 62 4.41 -7.79 11.04
N GLY A 63 4.78 -6.55 11.29
CA GLY A 63 5.44 -5.76 10.25
C GLY A 63 4.51 -5.10 9.26
N ILE A 64 3.21 -5.19 9.46
CA ILE A 64 2.23 -4.58 8.58
C ILE A 64 1.97 -3.15 9.01
N TRP A 65 1.85 -2.26 8.04
CA TRP A 65 1.52 -0.85 8.25
C TRP A 65 0.30 -0.55 7.40
N LYS A 66 -0.65 0.20 7.94
CA LYS A 66 -1.89 0.51 7.24
C LYS A 66 -2.30 1.95 7.44
N VAL A 67 -2.97 2.51 6.43
CA VAL A 67 -3.68 3.76 6.57
C VAL A 67 -4.81 3.77 5.57
N LYS A 68 -5.97 4.27 6.00
CA LYS A 68 -7.11 4.43 5.12
C LYS A 68 -7.28 5.92 4.86
N ILE A 69 -7.37 6.29 3.60
CA ILE A 69 -7.47 7.68 3.19
C ILE A 69 -8.70 7.85 2.31
N PRO A 70 -9.63 8.74 2.66
CA PRO A 70 -10.77 8.99 1.80
C PRO A 70 -10.31 9.77 0.58
N LEU A 71 -10.53 9.20 -0.60
CA LEU A 71 -10.13 9.83 -1.85
C LEU A 71 -11.30 9.79 -2.83
N GLY A 72 -11.49 10.88 -3.52
CA GLY A 72 -12.49 10.93 -4.60
C GLY A 72 -11.95 10.26 -5.84
N GLU A 73 -12.80 10.20 -6.87
CA GLU A 73 -12.41 9.62 -8.14
C GLU A 73 -11.24 10.36 -8.73
N GLY A 74 -10.34 9.62 -9.34
CA GLY A 74 -9.20 10.22 -9.99
C GLY A 74 -8.00 9.30 -9.98
N ALA A 75 -6.91 9.79 -10.56
CA ALA A 75 -5.65 9.07 -10.56
C ALA A 75 -4.71 9.79 -9.60
N TYR A 76 -4.05 9.02 -8.77
CA TYR A 76 -3.15 9.59 -7.78
C TYR A 76 -1.81 8.89 -7.84
N ARG A 77 -0.73 9.65 -7.70
CA ARG A 77 0.61 9.11 -7.62
C ARG A 77 1.04 9.17 -6.17
N TYR A 78 1.72 8.13 -5.71
CA TYR A 78 2.16 8.10 -4.32
C TYR A 78 3.48 7.37 -4.17
N ARG A 79 4.14 7.62 -3.05
CA ARG A 79 5.33 6.87 -2.64
C ARG A 79 5.25 6.65 -1.14
N PHE A 80 5.91 5.62 -0.67
CA PHE A 80 6.08 5.42 0.76
C PHE A 80 7.37 6.10 1.21
N VAL A 81 7.37 6.60 2.44
CA VAL A 81 8.57 7.13 3.07
C VAL A 81 8.82 6.28 4.30
N VAL A 82 9.83 5.43 4.22
CA VAL A 82 10.12 4.42 5.24
C VAL A 82 11.39 4.83 5.95
N ASP A 83 11.27 5.22 7.22
CA ASP A 83 12.40 5.73 8.00
C ASP A 83 13.15 6.82 7.22
N GLY A 84 12.38 7.71 6.57
CA GLY A 84 12.95 8.80 5.81
C GLY A 84 13.38 8.48 4.39
N GLN A 85 13.27 7.23 3.98
CA GLN A 85 13.67 6.81 2.63
C GLN A 85 12.45 6.72 1.73
N TRP A 86 12.46 7.45 0.63
CA TRP A 86 11.35 7.47 -0.33
C TRP A 86 11.46 6.28 -1.27
N GLN A 87 10.35 5.55 -1.44
CA GLN A 87 10.34 4.41 -2.33
C GLN A 87 8.94 4.15 -2.85
N HIS A 88 8.85 3.58 -4.04
CA HIS A 88 7.55 3.23 -4.59
C HIS A 88 7.02 1.98 -3.88
N ASP A 89 5.73 1.71 -4.06
CA ASP A 89 5.08 0.56 -3.43
C ASP A 89 5.49 -0.71 -4.17
N PRO A 90 6.22 -1.62 -3.53
CA PRO A 90 6.67 -2.82 -4.23
C PRO A 90 5.54 -3.81 -4.56
N HIS A 91 4.37 -3.59 -3.97
CA HIS A 91 3.24 -4.49 -4.21
C HIS A 91 2.21 -3.88 -5.15
N ASN A 92 2.56 -2.80 -5.84
CA ASN A 92 1.71 -2.18 -6.83
C ASN A 92 2.49 -2.11 -8.14
N GLU A 93 2.04 -2.86 -9.14
CA GLU A 93 2.75 -2.92 -10.42
C GLU A 93 2.54 -1.68 -11.27
N ALA A 94 1.52 -0.88 -10.95
CA ALA A 94 1.27 0.33 -11.71
C ALA A 94 2.20 1.42 -11.25
N THR A 95 3.16 1.78 -12.07
CA THR A 95 4.14 2.80 -11.74
C THR A 95 4.27 3.80 -12.88
N GLU A 96 4.83 4.95 -12.56
CA GLU A 96 5.04 6.01 -13.53
C GLU A 96 6.39 6.64 -13.21
N PRO A 97 7.27 6.86 -14.20
CA PRO A 97 8.55 7.50 -13.92
C PRO A 97 8.34 8.93 -13.46
N ASN A 98 9.21 9.38 -12.57
CA ASN A 98 9.17 10.76 -12.10
C ASN A 98 10.42 11.51 -12.57
N PRO A 99 10.47 12.83 -12.36
CA PRO A 99 11.60 13.63 -12.88
C PRO A 99 12.94 13.32 -12.25
N PHE A 100 12.98 12.52 -11.19
CA PHE A 100 14.22 12.21 -10.49
C PHE A 100 14.76 10.85 -10.83
N ASN A 101 14.32 10.28 -11.97
CA ASN A 101 14.75 8.95 -12.43
C ASN A 101 14.33 7.84 -11.48
N GLU A 102 13.22 8.04 -10.81
CA GLU A 102 12.64 7.04 -9.92
C GLU A 102 11.21 6.81 -10.36
N PHE A 103 10.48 6.03 -9.59
CA PHE A 103 9.10 5.71 -9.96
C PHE A 103 8.15 6.11 -8.85
N ASN A 104 7.01 6.62 -9.24
CA ASN A 104 5.87 6.77 -8.35
C ASN A 104 4.96 5.58 -8.57
N SER A 105 4.27 5.18 -7.54
CA SER A 105 3.19 4.20 -7.67
C SER A 105 1.92 4.94 -8.07
N LEU A 106 1.05 4.28 -8.81
CA LEU A 106 -0.13 4.93 -9.40
C LEU A 106 -1.38 4.18 -9.00
N ILE A 107 -2.41 4.90 -8.57
CA ILE A 107 -3.71 4.29 -8.29
C ILE A 107 -4.79 5.07 -9.01
N HIS A 108 -5.86 4.36 -9.36
CA HIS A 108 -7.05 4.96 -9.93
C HIS A 108 -8.21 4.66 -9.00
N VAL A 109 -8.89 5.69 -8.57
CA VAL A 109 -10.02 5.57 -7.65
C VAL A 109 -11.32 5.84 -8.38
#